data_6c744be55df6273f97bb42d49d75d274
#
_entry.id   6c744be55df6273f97bb42d49d75d274
#
_cell.length_a   1.000
_cell.length_b   1.000
_cell.length_c   1.000
_cell.angle_alpha   90.00
_cell.angle_beta   90.00
_cell.angle_gamma   90.00
#
_symmetry.space_group_name_H-M   'P 1'
#
loop_
_entity.id
_entity.type
_entity.pdbx_description
1 polymer ?
#
loop_
_entity_poly.entity_id
_entity_poly.type
_entity_poly.pdbx_seq_one_letter_code
_entity_poly.pdbx_strand_id
1 'polypeptide(L)'
;MDQKNNKKDIEARKLIAQIQSGDTEAEARLVELYKGYTAFMIKQYQGKGLTDEEITSACESALIHAARKFDLDKDFAFISYAIWWMKKGVLQAQKAKRMEKINQIFT
;
A
#
# COMPACT_ATOMS: atom_id res chain seq x y z
N MET A 1 -18.42 -11.70 3.21
CA MET A 1 -18.31 -11.22 4.59
C MET A 1 -18.02 -9.72 4.59
N ASP A 2 -18.76 -8.98 5.37
CA ASP A 2 -18.60 -7.53 5.44
C ASP A 2 -17.40 -7.17 6.33
N GLN A 3 -16.32 -6.72 5.75
CA GLN A 3 -15.07 -6.44 6.45
C GLN A 3 -15.04 -5.04 7.08
N LYS A 4 -15.95 -4.15 6.69
CA LYS A 4 -15.93 -2.78 7.22
C LYS A 4 -16.27 -2.72 8.71
N ASN A 5 -16.91 -3.77 9.25
CA ASN A 5 -17.30 -3.81 10.66
C ASN A 5 -16.28 -4.49 11.57
N ASN A 6 -15.16 -5.00 11.05
CA ASN A 6 -14.17 -5.60 11.92
C ASN A 6 -13.33 -4.51 12.60
N LYS A 7 -12.67 -4.90 13.70
CA LYS A 7 -11.89 -3.95 14.51
C LYS A 7 -10.80 -3.26 13.70
N LYS A 8 -10.13 -4.02 12.83
CA LYS A 8 -9.05 -3.48 12.02
C LYS A 8 -9.55 -2.37 11.10
N ASP A 9 -10.68 -2.60 10.43
CA ASP A 9 -11.22 -1.60 9.53
C ASP A 9 -11.71 -0.36 10.28
N ILE A 10 -12.32 -0.54 11.45
CA ILE A 10 -12.76 0.57 12.29
C ILE A 10 -11.56 1.44 12.68
N GLU A 11 -10.48 0.81 13.12
CA GLU A 11 -9.25 1.53 13.47
C GLU A 11 -8.64 2.21 12.25
N ALA A 12 -8.62 1.52 11.11
CA ALA A 12 -8.10 2.09 9.87
C ALA A 12 -8.84 3.36 9.49
N ARG A 13 -10.18 3.36 9.60
CA ARG A 13 -10.98 4.54 9.25
C ARG A 13 -10.66 5.75 10.11
N LYS A 14 -10.39 5.52 11.40
CA LYS A 14 -9.95 6.60 12.30
C LYS A 14 -8.60 7.16 11.86
N LEU A 15 -7.66 6.29 11.54
CA LEU A 15 -6.34 6.70 11.07
C LEU A 15 -6.43 7.42 9.73
N ILE A 16 -7.26 6.93 8.83
CA ILE A 16 -7.45 7.56 7.51
C ILE A 16 -7.98 8.98 7.66
N ALA A 17 -8.95 9.19 8.55
CA ALA A 17 -9.47 10.54 8.81
C ALA A 17 -8.34 11.46 9.29
N GLN A 18 -7.46 10.97 10.17
CA GLN A 18 -6.32 11.73 10.66
C GLN A 18 -5.34 12.02 9.53
N ILE A 19 -5.04 11.03 8.68
CA ILE A 19 -4.14 11.21 7.54
C ILE A 19 -4.69 12.28 6.59
N GLN A 20 -5.98 12.23 6.31
CA GLN A 20 -6.62 13.20 5.41
C GLN A 20 -6.63 14.59 6.00
N SER A 21 -6.49 14.71 7.32
CA SER A 21 -6.36 16.00 8.01
C SER A 21 -4.90 16.46 8.14
N GLY A 22 -3.94 15.67 7.64
CA GLY A 22 -2.53 16.06 7.63
C GLY A 22 -1.68 15.47 8.75
N ASP A 23 -2.19 14.49 9.50
CA ASP A 23 -1.46 13.84 10.58
C ASP A 23 -0.50 12.80 10.03
N THR A 24 0.81 13.10 10.02
CA THR A 24 1.82 12.20 9.48
C THR A 24 2.11 11.01 10.39
N GLU A 25 1.89 11.14 11.71
CA GLU A 25 2.08 10.02 12.62
C GLU A 25 1.06 8.90 12.36
N ALA A 26 -0.13 9.27 11.92
CA ALA A 26 -1.18 8.30 11.59
C ALA A 26 -0.76 7.42 10.41
N GLU A 27 0.09 7.93 9.51
CA GLU A 27 0.60 7.14 8.38
C GLU A 27 1.39 5.93 8.87
N ALA A 28 2.30 6.13 9.81
CA ALA A 28 3.09 5.03 10.35
C ALA A 28 2.22 4.01 11.07
N ARG A 29 1.19 4.46 11.76
CA ARG A 29 0.25 3.58 12.45
C ARG A 29 -0.57 2.74 11.47
N LEU A 30 -0.96 3.34 10.36
CA LEU A 30 -1.70 2.61 9.32
C LEU A 30 -0.83 1.54 8.68
N VAL A 31 0.44 1.86 8.40
CA VAL A 31 1.40 0.89 7.88
C VAL A 31 1.55 -0.29 8.83
N GLU A 32 1.70 -0.02 10.13
CA GLU A 32 1.84 -1.08 11.14
C GLU A 32 0.58 -1.94 11.21
N LEU A 33 -0.59 -1.31 11.11
CA LEU A 33 -1.88 -2.02 11.18
C LEU A 33 -2.01 -3.07 10.06
N TYR A 34 -1.47 -2.78 8.89
CA TYR A 34 -1.61 -3.66 7.72
C TYR A 34 -0.30 -4.35 7.32
N LYS A 35 0.65 -4.46 8.25
CA LYS A 35 1.96 -5.08 7.94
C LYS A 35 1.85 -6.52 7.44
N GLY A 36 0.80 -7.25 7.83
CA GLY A 36 0.57 -8.60 7.36
C GLY A 36 0.31 -8.66 5.85
N TYR A 37 -0.38 -7.66 5.33
CA TYR A 37 -0.63 -7.58 3.88
C TYR A 37 0.65 -7.24 3.12
N THR A 38 1.50 -6.39 3.69
CA THR A 38 2.80 -6.09 3.10
C THR A 38 3.66 -7.35 3.05
N ALA A 39 3.67 -8.13 4.13
CA ALA A 39 4.41 -9.40 4.17
C ALA A 39 3.90 -10.37 3.11
N PHE A 40 2.59 -10.43 2.92
CA PHE A 40 1.99 -11.26 1.88
C PHE A 40 2.45 -10.82 0.49
N MET A 41 2.48 -9.51 0.25
CA MET A 41 2.92 -8.96 -1.04
C MET A 41 4.40 -9.27 -1.30
N ILE A 42 5.24 -9.21 -0.27
CA ILE A 42 6.64 -9.57 -0.40
C ILE A 42 6.75 -11.03 -0.89
N LYS A 43 6.04 -11.95 -0.25
CA LYS A 43 6.08 -13.35 -0.66
C LYS A 43 5.60 -13.54 -2.10
N GLN A 44 4.58 -12.81 -2.49
CA GLN A 44 3.97 -12.94 -3.80
C GLN A 44 4.90 -12.44 -4.92
N TYR A 45 5.63 -11.38 -4.66
CA TYR A 45 6.46 -10.73 -5.68
C TYR A 45 7.96 -10.95 -5.52
N GLN A 46 8.35 -11.75 -4.55
CA GLN A 46 9.74 -12.07 -4.28
C GLN A 46 10.40 -12.75 -5.48
N GLY A 47 11.65 -12.36 -5.79
CA GLY A 47 12.39 -12.96 -6.88
C GLY A 47 11.95 -12.53 -8.28
N LYS A 48 11.12 -11.51 -8.39
CA LYS A 48 10.58 -11.05 -9.67
C LYS A 48 11.06 -9.67 -10.07
N GLY A 49 12.28 -9.34 -9.71
CA GLY A 49 12.91 -8.10 -10.16
C GLY A 49 13.09 -7.04 -9.10
N LEU A 50 12.43 -7.15 -7.96
CA LEU A 50 12.56 -6.19 -6.87
C LEU A 50 13.12 -6.87 -5.63
N THR A 51 13.87 -6.11 -4.84
CA THR A 51 14.28 -6.58 -3.50
C THR A 51 13.08 -6.54 -2.57
N ASP A 52 13.17 -7.25 -1.45
CA ASP A 52 12.12 -7.21 -0.43
C ASP A 52 11.89 -5.78 0.06
N GLU A 53 12.98 -5.01 0.21
CA GLU A 53 12.87 -3.61 0.65
C GLU A 53 12.15 -2.75 -0.38
N GLU A 54 12.39 -2.98 -1.65
CA GLU A 54 11.71 -2.26 -2.72
C GLU A 54 10.22 -2.59 -2.75
N ILE A 55 9.86 -3.86 -2.54
CA ILE A 55 8.46 -4.27 -2.46
C ILE A 55 7.79 -3.61 -1.25
N THR A 56 8.46 -3.63 -0.10
CA THR A 56 7.95 -3.01 1.13
C THR A 56 7.68 -1.53 0.90
N SER A 57 8.65 -0.82 0.35
CA SER A 57 8.52 0.61 0.09
C SER A 57 7.35 0.92 -0.86
N ALA A 58 7.22 0.15 -1.93
CA ALA A 58 6.13 0.33 -2.89
C ALA A 58 4.77 0.09 -2.22
N CYS A 59 4.67 -0.94 -1.39
CA CYS A 59 3.42 -1.27 -0.70
C CYS A 59 3.03 -0.20 0.31
N GLU A 60 4.00 0.29 1.09
CA GLU A 60 3.73 1.29 2.12
C GLU A 60 3.33 2.61 1.49
N SER A 61 4.02 3.04 0.44
CA SER A 61 3.65 4.25 -0.29
C SER A 61 2.25 4.14 -0.89
N ALA A 62 1.93 2.98 -1.46
CA ALA A 62 0.61 2.75 -2.05
C ALA A 62 -0.49 2.75 -1.01
N LEU A 63 -0.21 2.17 0.16
CA LEU A 63 -1.17 2.13 1.27
C LEU A 63 -1.51 3.55 1.74
N ILE A 64 -0.49 4.40 1.91
CA ILE A 64 -0.69 5.79 2.32
C ILE A 64 -1.45 6.56 1.24
N HIS A 65 -1.08 6.36 -0.03
CA HIS A 65 -1.77 6.99 -1.14
C HIS A 65 -3.25 6.60 -1.16
N ALA A 66 -3.53 5.30 -0.96
CA ALA A 66 -4.90 4.81 -0.89
C ALA A 66 -5.68 5.48 0.25
N ALA A 67 -5.01 5.64 1.42
CA ALA A 67 -5.65 6.29 2.56
C ALA A 67 -6.04 7.73 2.26
N ARG A 68 -5.19 8.46 1.54
CA ARG A 68 -5.48 9.84 1.18
C ARG A 68 -6.63 9.96 0.19
N LYS A 69 -6.82 8.95 -0.64
CA LYS A 69 -7.86 8.93 -1.68
C LYS A 69 -9.16 8.25 -1.25
N PHE A 70 -9.13 7.53 -0.13
CA PHE A 70 -10.27 6.74 0.29
C PHE A 70 -11.47 7.61 0.67
N ASP A 71 -12.65 7.23 0.17
CA ASP A 71 -13.90 7.88 0.51
C ASP A 71 -14.47 7.21 1.76
N LEU A 72 -14.41 7.91 2.90
CA LEU A 72 -14.87 7.37 4.18
C LEU A 72 -16.39 7.12 4.23
N ASP A 73 -17.13 7.67 3.28
CA ASP A 73 -18.58 7.45 3.20
C ASP A 73 -18.92 6.14 2.49
N LYS A 74 -17.95 5.49 1.87
CA LYS A 74 -18.19 4.23 1.18
C LYS A 74 -18.35 3.08 2.15
N ASP A 75 -19.12 2.10 1.71
CA ASP A 75 -19.61 1.01 2.53
C ASP A 75 -18.83 -0.29 2.39
N PHE A 76 -17.57 -0.21 1.97
CA PHE A 76 -16.70 -1.37 1.84
C PHE A 76 -15.42 -1.18 2.65
N ALA A 77 -14.75 -2.29 2.96
CA ALA A 77 -13.53 -2.27 3.76
C ALA A 77 -12.41 -1.52 3.05
N PHE A 78 -11.64 -0.74 3.82
CA PHE A 78 -10.52 -0.01 3.27
C PHE A 78 -9.51 -0.94 2.57
N ILE A 79 -9.22 -2.11 3.17
CA ILE A 79 -8.20 -3.00 2.60
C ILE A 79 -8.59 -3.50 1.20
N SER A 80 -9.87 -3.66 0.92
CA SER A 80 -10.32 -4.06 -0.41
C SER A 80 -9.93 -3.04 -1.48
N TYR A 81 -9.93 -1.77 -1.11
CA TYR A 81 -9.50 -0.67 -1.96
C TYR A 81 -7.97 -0.58 -2.00
N ALA A 82 -7.35 -0.66 -0.81
CA ALA A 82 -5.91 -0.47 -0.68
C ALA A 82 -5.10 -1.54 -1.39
N ILE A 83 -5.57 -2.79 -1.39
CA ILE A 83 -4.81 -3.88 -1.98
C ILE A 83 -4.63 -3.70 -3.49
N TRP A 84 -5.62 -3.10 -4.15
CA TRP A 84 -5.51 -2.76 -5.56
C TRP A 84 -4.37 -1.75 -5.79
N TRP A 85 -4.29 -0.73 -4.93
CA TRP A 85 -3.22 0.27 -5.01
C TRP A 85 -1.86 -0.36 -4.72
N MET A 86 -1.79 -1.29 -3.76
CA MET A 86 -0.54 -1.96 -3.41
C MET A 86 -0.01 -2.80 -4.58
N LYS A 87 -0.89 -3.57 -5.21
CA LYS A 87 -0.50 -4.36 -6.39
C LYS A 87 -0.03 -3.48 -7.54
N LYS A 88 -0.77 -2.41 -7.80
CA LYS A 88 -0.41 -1.44 -8.84
C LYS A 88 0.94 -0.81 -8.54
N GLY A 89 1.19 -0.45 -7.28
CA GLY A 89 2.45 0.15 -6.85
C GLY A 89 3.64 -0.78 -7.10
N VAL A 90 3.50 -2.05 -6.76
CA VAL A 90 4.57 -3.03 -6.98
C VAL A 90 4.83 -3.21 -8.48
N LEU A 91 3.77 -3.32 -9.28
CA LEU A 91 3.91 -3.47 -10.74
C LEU A 91 4.58 -2.26 -11.37
N GLN A 92 4.25 -1.07 -10.91
CA GLN A 92 4.89 0.16 -11.39
C GLN A 92 6.37 0.21 -10.99
N ALA A 93 6.71 -0.24 -9.78
CA ALA A 93 8.09 -0.30 -9.33
C ALA A 93 8.91 -1.29 -10.17
N GLN A 94 8.33 -2.44 -10.51
CA GLN A 94 8.98 -3.41 -11.39
C GLN A 94 9.25 -2.83 -12.77
N LYS A 95 8.27 -2.13 -13.32
CA LYS A 95 8.40 -1.48 -14.62
C LYS A 95 9.48 -0.42 -14.60
N ALA A 96 9.49 0.43 -13.58
CA ALA A 96 10.47 1.50 -13.44
C ALA A 96 11.89 0.91 -13.37
N LYS A 97 12.07 -0.17 -12.63
CA LYS A 97 13.37 -0.80 -12.50
C LYS A 97 13.85 -1.39 -13.82
N ARG A 98 12.95 -2.01 -14.59
CA ARG A 98 13.30 -2.53 -15.92
C ARG A 98 13.71 -1.41 -16.85
N MET A 99 13.00 -0.29 -16.84
CA MET A 99 13.31 0.87 -17.68
C MET A 99 14.66 1.47 -17.30
N GLU A 100 14.97 1.52 -16.01
CA GLU A 100 16.26 1.99 -15.53
C GLU A 100 17.40 1.15 -16.08
N LYS A 101 17.26 -0.18 -16.07
CA LYS A 101 18.27 -1.08 -16.63
C LYS A 101 18.44 -0.89 -18.13
N ILE A 102 17.35 -0.69 -18.86
CA ILE A 102 17.40 -0.44 -20.30
C ILE A 102 18.16 0.84 -20.57
N ASN A 103 17.89 1.90 -19.81
CA ASN A 103 18.56 3.17 -19.97
C ASN A 103 20.06 3.05 -19.73
N GLN A 104 20.47 2.24 -18.76
CA GLN A 104 21.90 1.98 -18.48
C GLN A 104 22.59 1.28 -19.64
N ILE A 105 21.87 0.40 -20.33
CA ILE A 105 22.43 -0.32 -21.49
C ILE A 105 22.67 0.63 -22.66
N PHE A 106 21.80 1.61 -22.83
CA PHE A 106 21.86 2.53 -23.99
C PHE A 106 22.58 3.85 -23.70
N THR A 107 23.09 4.03 -22.49
CA THR A 107 23.93 5.18 -22.18
C THR A 107 25.38 4.74 -22.07
#